data_f6a5efcd0c05153480618852df12984b
#
_entry.id   f6a5efcd0c05153480618852df12984b
#
_cell.length_a   1.000
_cell.length_b   1.000
_cell.length_c   1.000
_cell.angle_alpha   90.00
_cell.angle_beta   90.00
_cell.angle_gamma   90.00
#
_symmetry.space_group_name_H-M   'P 1'
#
loop_
_entity.id
_entity.type
_entity.pdbx_description
1 polymer ?
#
loop_
_entity_poly.entity_id
_entity_poly.type
_entity_poly.pdbx_seq_one_letter_code
_entity_poly.pdbx_strand_id
1 'polypeptide(L)'
;MKKRFLSMILAVVLCGLLLAGCDGGGSTGTVPPAPEAPAVSAGVVSIKLLGASWEKKMDGYTYVYYSAELSNRNSKTAGACQITVTSRDAEGHVLDVSNGYTGRIAGNDTIRFSGGVMYVGDVPSAVELAVGNPMGGYNDHFDATAKASDFQFKNVARLDESKISGDVVNNSSVDCTNVRVSVILKKNGQVIGGTYTYANNVKGNGGSAPFVIYSFVDYDSFEVVAAEW
;
A
#
# COMPACT_ATOMS: atom_id res chain seq x y z
N MET A 1 27.31 -10.44 -20.95
CA MET A 1 27.57 -11.02 -19.62
C MET A 1 26.25 -11.04 -18.85
N LYS A 2 25.69 -12.24 -18.63
CA LYS A 2 24.37 -12.38 -17.96
C LYS A 2 24.58 -12.33 -16.45
N LYS A 3 24.20 -11.25 -15.79
CA LYS A 3 24.15 -11.18 -14.31
C LYS A 3 22.87 -11.87 -13.83
N ARG A 4 23.02 -12.95 -13.10
CA ARG A 4 21.95 -13.66 -12.44
C ARG A 4 21.55 -12.89 -11.19
N PHE A 5 20.34 -12.36 -11.14
CA PHE A 5 19.75 -11.83 -9.91
C PHE A 5 19.19 -13.00 -9.08
N LEU A 6 19.74 -13.17 -7.91
CA LEU A 6 19.28 -14.14 -6.92
C LEU A 6 18.20 -13.47 -6.08
N SER A 7 16.93 -13.78 -6.32
CA SER A 7 15.84 -13.38 -5.44
C SER A 7 15.89 -14.18 -4.15
N MET A 8 16.20 -13.54 -3.05
CA MET A 8 16.15 -14.13 -1.72
C MET A 8 14.75 -13.90 -1.15
N ILE A 9 13.97 -14.97 -1.06
CA ILE A 9 12.69 -14.99 -0.34
C ILE A 9 13.01 -15.18 1.13
N LEU A 10 12.78 -14.16 1.95
CA LEU A 10 12.87 -14.27 3.40
C LEU A 10 11.49 -14.68 3.95
N ALA A 11 11.35 -15.96 4.27
CA ALA A 11 10.22 -16.46 5.02
C ALA A 11 10.39 -16.10 6.51
N VAL A 12 9.37 -15.47 7.08
CA VAL A 12 9.28 -15.24 8.52
C VAL A 12 9.11 -16.58 9.23
N VAL A 13 10.15 -17.04 9.92
CA VAL A 13 10.10 -18.22 10.78
C VAL A 13 9.64 -17.79 12.17
N LEU A 14 8.53 -18.31 12.57
CA LEU A 14 8.00 -18.25 13.93
C LEU A 14 8.97 -19.00 14.88
N CYS A 15 9.52 -18.30 15.87
CA CYS A 15 10.31 -18.92 16.94
C CYS A 15 9.44 -19.86 17.76
N GLY A 16 9.67 -21.16 17.61
CA GLY A 16 9.19 -22.19 18.51
C GLY A 16 10.01 -22.22 19.80
N LEU A 17 9.33 -22.19 20.95
CA LEU A 17 9.89 -22.35 22.29
C LEU A 17 10.38 -23.77 22.49
N LEU A 18 11.66 -23.91 22.83
CA LEU A 18 12.26 -25.12 23.39
C LEU A 18 11.91 -25.19 24.88
N LEU A 19 11.12 -26.18 25.26
CA LEU A 19 10.92 -26.57 26.64
C LEU A 19 12.00 -27.57 27.02
N ALA A 20 12.91 -27.16 27.89
CA ALA A 20 13.78 -28.06 28.64
C ALA A 20 13.06 -28.39 29.96
N GLY A 21 12.76 -29.66 30.16
CA GLY A 21 12.18 -30.15 31.40
C GLY A 21 13.18 -30.21 32.55
N CYS A 22 12.70 -29.91 33.77
CA CYS A 22 13.25 -30.42 35.03
C CYS A 22 12.09 -30.81 35.92
N ASP A 23 12.14 -32.06 36.36
CA ASP A 23 11.24 -32.68 37.35
C ASP A 23 11.35 -32.02 38.72
N GLY A 24 10.24 -31.96 39.43
CA GLY A 24 10.25 -31.86 40.90
C GLY A 24 9.15 -31.00 41.52
N GLY A 25 8.10 -31.62 42.03
CA GLY A 25 7.33 -31.09 43.15
C GLY A 25 6.00 -30.39 42.81
N GLY A 26 4.91 -31.10 43.11
CA GLY A 26 3.54 -30.66 42.88
C GLY A 26 3.16 -29.33 43.55
N SER A 27 2.55 -28.51 42.76
CA SER A 27 1.62 -27.47 43.20
C SER A 27 0.65 -27.22 42.02
N THR A 28 -0.63 -27.44 42.26
CA THR A 28 -1.70 -27.12 41.31
C THR A 28 -1.84 -25.62 41.17
N GLY A 29 -0.90 -25.03 40.39
CA GLY A 29 -0.99 -23.65 39.96
C GLY A 29 -1.78 -23.60 38.66
N THR A 30 -2.96 -22.98 38.66
CA THR A 30 -3.69 -22.56 37.46
C THR A 30 -2.78 -21.70 36.63
N VAL A 31 -2.44 -22.18 35.44
CA VAL A 31 -1.71 -21.38 34.41
C VAL A 31 -2.57 -20.16 34.10
N PRO A 32 -2.05 -18.93 34.24
CA PRO A 32 -2.79 -17.75 33.80
C PRO A 32 -3.09 -17.89 32.30
N PRO A 33 -4.29 -17.52 31.83
CA PRO A 33 -4.56 -17.50 30.40
C PRO A 33 -3.53 -16.62 29.70
N ALA A 34 -3.04 -17.10 28.55
CA ALA A 34 -2.15 -16.32 27.72
C ALA A 34 -2.76 -14.92 27.48
N PRO A 35 -1.95 -13.85 27.48
CA PRO A 35 -2.47 -12.52 27.21
C PRO A 35 -3.22 -12.55 25.89
N GLU A 36 -4.50 -12.22 25.96
CA GLU A 36 -5.37 -12.07 24.81
C GLU A 36 -4.69 -11.05 23.88
N ALA A 37 -4.48 -11.43 22.61
CA ALA A 37 -4.00 -10.47 21.60
C ALA A 37 -4.93 -9.25 21.67
N PRO A 38 -4.39 -8.02 21.67
CA PRO A 38 -5.21 -6.82 21.82
C PRO A 38 -6.33 -6.87 20.78
N ALA A 39 -7.58 -6.85 21.28
CA ALA A 39 -8.75 -6.79 20.42
C ALA A 39 -8.56 -5.61 19.47
N VAL A 40 -8.48 -5.90 18.18
CA VAL A 40 -8.42 -4.87 17.13
C VAL A 40 -9.72 -4.09 17.29
N SER A 41 -9.63 -2.88 17.85
CA SER A 41 -10.79 -2.03 18.08
C SER A 41 -11.49 -1.82 16.75
N ALA A 42 -12.76 -2.18 16.66
CA ALA A 42 -13.59 -1.93 15.48
C ALA A 42 -13.51 -0.43 15.17
N GLY A 43 -12.96 -0.08 14.01
CA GLY A 43 -12.91 1.31 13.54
C GLY A 43 -11.54 1.91 13.27
N VAL A 44 -10.50 1.13 13.08
CA VAL A 44 -9.16 1.65 12.77
C VAL A 44 -8.89 1.53 11.26
N VAL A 45 -8.30 2.58 10.68
CA VAL A 45 -7.67 2.47 9.36
C VAL A 45 -6.43 1.61 9.50
N SER A 46 -6.26 0.65 8.61
CA SER A 46 -5.10 -0.24 8.59
C SER A 46 -4.46 -0.25 7.21
N ILE A 47 -3.13 -0.39 7.16
CA ILE A 47 -2.36 -0.49 5.92
C ILE A 47 -1.65 -1.83 5.84
N LYS A 48 -1.58 -2.38 4.61
CA LYS A 48 -0.85 -3.60 4.28
C LYS A 48 0.00 -3.34 3.06
N LEU A 49 1.31 -3.58 3.16
CA LEU A 49 2.20 -3.62 2.01
C LEU A 49 1.85 -4.84 1.15
N LEU A 50 1.64 -4.64 -0.15
CA LEU A 50 1.39 -5.71 -1.13
C LEU A 50 2.69 -6.16 -1.79
N GLY A 51 3.62 -5.22 -2.00
CA GLY A 51 4.94 -5.48 -2.55
C GLY A 51 5.70 -4.18 -2.79
N ALA A 52 7.01 -4.29 -2.86
CA ALA A 52 7.90 -3.18 -3.14
C ALA A 52 9.09 -3.63 -4.00
N SER A 53 9.67 -2.67 -4.69
CA SER A 53 10.94 -2.79 -5.39
C SER A 53 11.72 -1.49 -5.27
N TRP A 54 13.01 -1.54 -5.53
CA TRP A 54 13.87 -0.38 -5.44
C TRP A 54 15.02 -0.45 -6.42
N GLU A 55 15.55 0.70 -6.76
CA GLU A 55 16.72 0.85 -7.60
C GLU A 55 17.58 2.03 -7.14
N LYS A 56 18.89 1.91 -7.27
CA LYS A 56 19.83 3.03 -7.10
C LYS A 56 20.19 3.56 -8.48
N LYS A 57 19.98 4.85 -8.71
CA LYS A 57 20.35 5.50 -9.97
C LYS A 57 21.73 6.11 -9.91
N MET A 58 22.28 6.48 -11.07
CA MET A 58 23.63 7.04 -11.20
C MET A 58 23.76 8.43 -10.54
N ASP A 59 22.67 9.11 -10.27
CA ASP A 59 22.63 10.38 -9.55
C ASP A 59 22.81 10.23 -8.01
N GLY A 60 22.93 8.98 -7.52
CA GLY A 60 23.11 8.67 -6.11
C GLY A 60 21.79 8.52 -5.34
N TYR A 61 20.65 8.74 -5.97
CA TYR A 61 19.35 8.53 -5.36
C TYR A 61 18.92 7.07 -5.40
N THR A 62 18.30 6.63 -4.32
CA THR A 62 17.57 5.37 -4.25
C THR A 62 16.08 5.66 -4.39
N TYR A 63 15.46 4.99 -5.35
CA TYR A 63 14.02 5.06 -5.61
C TYR A 63 13.38 3.78 -5.08
N VAL A 64 12.33 3.94 -4.28
CA VAL A 64 11.51 2.83 -3.76
C VAL A 64 10.12 2.97 -4.35
N TYR A 65 9.61 1.92 -4.96
CA TYR A 65 8.25 1.81 -5.50
C TYR A 65 7.50 0.79 -4.67
N TYR A 66 6.29 1.13 -4.22
CA TYR A 66 5.50 0.21 -3.43
C TYR A 66 4.04 0.21 -3.87
N SER A 67 3.35 -0.88 -3.57
CA SER A 67 1.89 -0.98 -3.63
C SER A 67 1.35 -1.42 -2.29
N ALA A 68 0.22 -0.86 -1.91
CA ALA A 68 -0.40 -1.09 -0.61
C ALA A 68 -1.91 -1.21 -0.71
N GLU A 69 -2.48 -1.80 0.31
CA GLU A 69 -3.91 -1.85 0.59
C GLU A 69 -4.19 -1.12 1.89
N LEU A 70 -5.16 -0.21 1.87
CA LEU A 70 -5.56 0.60 3.00
C LEU A 70 -7.05 0.39 3.25
N SER A 71 -7.41 -0.10 4.43
CA SER A 71 -8.79 -0.44 4.79
C SER A 71 -9.33 0.47 5.88
N ASN A 72 -10.46 1.10 5.62
CA ASN A 72 -11.27 1.76 6.65
C ASN A 72 -12.40 0.83 7.07
N ARG A 73 -12.27 0.22 8.25
CA ARG A 73 -13.30 -0.66 8.81
C ARG A 73 -14.37 0.07 9.61
N ASN A 74 -14.28 1.39 9.74
CA ASN A 74 -15.33 2.21 10.32
C ASN A 74 -16.45 2.39 9.31
N SER A 75 -17.71 2.45 9.76
CA SER A 75 -18.85 2.75 8.90
C SER A 75 -18.87 4.20 8.38
N LYS A 76 -18.13 5.09 9.06
CA LYS A 76 -18.00 6.50 8.71
C LYS A 76 -16.78 6.75 7.85
N THR A 77 -16.83 7.79 7.03
CA THR A 77 -15.66 8.25 6.26
C THR A 77 -14.53 8.64 7.20
N ALA A 78 -13.34 8.11 6.95
CA ALA A 78 -12.11 8.53 7.60
C ALA A 78 -11.54 9.77 6.89
N GLY A 79 -11.01 10.71 7.66
CA GLY A 79 -10.20 11.80 7.12
C GLY A 79 -8.91 11.30 6.51
N ALA A 80 -8.16 12.19 5.86
CA ALA A 80 -6.86 11.85 5.32
C ALA A 80 -5.93 11.27 6.40
N CYS A 81 -5.15 10.25 6.05
CA CYS A 81 -4.19 9.61 6.94
C CYS A 81 -2.77 9.87 6.47
N GLN A 82 -1.86 10.08 7.42
CA GLN A 82 -0.44 10.06 7.12
C GLN A 82 0.01 8.61 6.89
N ILE A 83 0.76 8.39 5.82
CA ILE A 83 1.46 7.13 5.55
C ILE A 83 2.93 7.37 5.80
N THR A 84 3.55 6.53 6.60
CA THR A 84 5.00 6.52 6.83
C THR A 84 5.60 5.33 6.10
N VAL A 85 6.61 5.59 5.28
CA VAL A 85 7.40 4.59 4.56
C VAL A 85 8.77 4.53 5.21
N THR A 86 9.13 3.39 5.77
CA THR A 86 10.44 3.18 6.40
C THR A 86 11.25 2.19 5.56
N SER A 87 12.42 2.62 5.11
CA SER A 87 13.39 1.79 4.40
C SER A 87 14.46 1.30 5.37
N ARG A 88 14.79 -0.01 5.34
CA ARG A 88 15.80 -0.62 6.23
C ARG A 88 16.84 -1.40 5.45
N ASP A 89 18.07 -1.46 5.99
CA ASP A 89 19.13 -2.35 5.51
C ASP A 89 18.91 -3.81 5.95
N ALA A 90 19.88 -4.68 5.66
CA ALA A 90 19.83 -6.10 6.01
C ALA A 90 19.95 -6.35 7.51
N GLU A 91 20.59 -5.45 8.25
CA GLU A 91 20.77 -5.48 9.70
C GLU A 91 19.57 -4.87 10.45
N GLY A 92 18.62 -4.27 9.73
CA GLY A 92 17.41 -3.65 10.27
C GLY A 92 17.58 -2.17 10.64
N HIS A 93 18.73 -1.54 10.36
CA HIS A 93 18.90 -0.11 10.59
C HIS A 93 18.05 0.69 9.61
N VAL A 94 17.56 1.83 10.07
CA VAL A 94 16.76 2.73 9.26
C VAL A 94 17.66 3.51 8.29
N LEU A 95 17.38 3.37 7.00
CA LEU A 95 18.03 4.15 5.94
C LEU A 95 17.28 5.44 5.61
N ASP A 96 15.95 5.38 5.63
CA ASP A 96 15.08 6.53 5.36
C ASP A 96 13.71 6.37 6.02
N VAL A 97 13.10 7.52 6.34
CA VAL A 97 11.70 7.63 6.78
C VAL A 97 11.04 8.75 6.00
N SER A 98 10.20 8.37 5.06
CA SER A 98 9.43 9.30 4.26
C SER A 98 7.96 9.28 4.62
N ASN A 99 7.27 10.41 4.46
CA ASN A 99 5.86 10.55 4.76
C ASN A 99 5.07 10.99 3.53
N GLY A 100 3.84 10.51 3.44
CA GLY A 100 2.83 10.92 2.48
C GLY A 100 1.47 10.99 3.13
N TYR A 101 0.47 11.40 2.36
CA TYR A 101 -0.91 11.47 2.85
C TYR A 101 -1.85 10.78 1.88
N THR A 102 -2.94 10.22 2.41
CA THR A 102 -4.06 9.74 1.61
C THR A 102 -5.07 10.85 1.35
N GLY A 103 -6.01 10.63 0.45
CA GLY A 103 -7.30 11.30 0.48
C GLY A 103 -8.17 10.80 1.64
N ARG A 104 -9.45 11.18 1.62
CA ARG A 104 -10.48 10.60 2.50
C ARG A 104 -10.74 9.17 2.10
N ILE A 105 -11.16 8.34 3.05
CA ILE A 105 -11.44 6.93 2.80
C ILE A 105 -12.87 6.66 3.22
N ALA A 106 -13.72 6.30 2.26
CA ALA A 106 -15.13 6.02 2.50
C ALA A 106 -15.32 4.95 3.59
N GLY A 107 -16.46 4.98 4.27
CA GLY A 107 -16.78 4.00 5.32
C GLY A 107 -16.90 2.59 4.75
N ASN A 108 -16.34 1.61 5.46
CA ASN A 108 -16.29 0.20 5.05
C ASN A 108 -15.69 0.02 3.65
N ASP A 109 -14.68 0.80 3.31
CA ASP A 109 -14.00 0.71 2.02
C ASP A 109 -12.55 0.21 2.18
N THR A 110 -12.05 -0.39 1.12
CA THR A 110 -10.67 -0.82 0.99
C THR A 110 -10.12 -0.31 -0.32
N ILE A 111 -9.16 0.60 -0.25
CA ILE A 111 -8.48 1.16 -1.41
C ILE A 111 -7.14 0.47 -1.62
N ARG A 112 -6.79 0.23 -2.88
CA ARG A 112 -5.46 -0.22 -3.28
C ARG A 112 -4.79 0.90 -4.06
N PHE A 113 -3.51 1.10 -3.81
CA PHE A 113 -2.77 2.18 -4.44
C PHE A 113 -1.29 1.85 -4.54
N SER A 114 -0.60 2.59 -5.39
CA SER A 114 0.86 2.54 -5.49
C SER A 114 1.46 3.88 -5.12
N GLY A 115 2.69 3.86 -4.66
CA GLY A 115 3.44 5.05 -4.29
C GLY A 115 4.93 4.86 -4.50
N GLY A 116 5.66 5.94 -4.28
CA GLY A 116 7.11 5.90 -4.32
C GLY A 116 7.72 6.94 -3.40
N VAL A 117 8.90 6.64 -2.92
CA VAL A 117 9.76 7.56 -2.18
C VAL A 117 11.16 7.57 -2.79
N MET A 118 11.88 8.64 -2.57
CA MET A 118 13.23 8.84 -3.09
C MET A 118 14.09 9.46 -2.00
N TYR A 119 15.28 8.91 -1.81
CA TYR A 119 16.24 9.43 -0.85
C TYR A 119 17.67 9.23 -1.33
N VAL A 120 18.61 9.97 -0.75
CA VAL A 120 20.06 9.78 -0.98
C VAL A 120 20.58 8.74 0.01
N GLY A 121 21.09 7.62 -0.50
CA GLY A 121 21.57 6.55 0.37
C GLY A 121 21.62 5.19 -0.32
N ASP A 122 21.84 4.15 0.50
CA ASP A 122 21.94 2.79 0.01
C ASP A 122 20.56 2.17 -0.27
N VAL A 123 20.53 1.12 -1.07
CA VAL A 123 19.31 0.37 -1.36
C VAL A 123 18.83 -0.38 -0.13
N PRO A 124 17.54 -0.38 0.17
CA PRO A 124 17.00 -1.10 1.30
C PRO A 124 16.98 -2.62 1.05
N SER A 125 16.94 -3.38 2.13
CA SER A 125 16.60 -4.81 2.13
C SER A 125 15.14 -5.05 2.47
N ALA A 126 14.51 -4.09 3.15
CA ALA A 126 13.10 -4.14 3.52
C ALA A 126 12.45 -2.75 3.47
N VAL A 127 11.15 -2.75 3.19
CA VAL A 127 10.28 -1.57 3.25
C VAL A 127 9.09 -1.88 4.14
N GLU A 128 8.80 -0.99 5.07
CA GLU A 128 7.67 -1.08 5.99
C GLU A 128 6.74 0.11 5.79
N LEU A 129 5.44 -0.12 5.93
CA LEU A 129 4.42 0.91 5.89
C LEU A 129 3.70 1.00 7.23
N ALA A 130 3.48 2.22 7.67
CA ALA A 130 2.59 2.52 8.79
C ALA A 130 1.58 3.58 8.39
N VAL A 131 0.39 3.54 9.00
CA VAL A 131 -0.66 4.54 8.81
C VAL A 131 -0.98 5.20 10.15
N GLY A 132 -1.03 6.53 10.14
CA GLY A 132 -1.43 7.33 11.28
C GLY A 132 -2.96 7.40 11.43
N ASN A 133 -3.40 8.01 12.52
CA ASN A 133 -4.81 8.27 12.75
C ASN A 133 -5.38 9.22 11.68
N PRO A 134 -6.65 9.05 11.27
CA PRO A 134 -7.30 9.97 10.35
C PRO A 134 -7.32 11.41 10.89
N MET A 135 -6.90 12.36 10.07
CA MET A 135 -7.01 13.78 10.38
C MET A 135 -8.48 14.21 10.42
N GLY A 136 -8.92 14.79 11.52
CA GLY A 136 -10.33 15.08 11.76
C GLY A 136 -11.17 13.86 12.16
N GLY A 137 -10.53 12.69 12.35
CA GLY A 137 -11.17 11.47 12.82
C GLY A 137 -12.08 10.80 11.79
N TYR A 138 -13.15 10.18 12.29
CA TYR A 138 -14.21 9.54 11.50
C TYR A 138 -15.47 10.39 11.60
N ASN A 139 -16.02 10.85 10.47
CA ASN A 139 -17.07 11.83 10.51
C ASN A 139 -18.13 11.59 9.42
N ASP A 140 -19.42 11.72 9.80
CA ASP A 140 -20.54 11.69 8.87
C ASP A 140 -20.75 13.03 8.15
N HIS A 141 -20.06 14.11 8.63
CA HIS A 141 -20.12 15.45 8.02
C HIS A 141 -19.04 15.68 6.96
N PHE A 142 -18.16 14.71 6.72
CA PHE A 142 -17.33 14.80 5.53
C PHE A 142 -18.21 14.70 4.30
N ASP A 143 -17.86 15.47 3.27
CA ASP A 143 -18.51 15.34 1.97
C ASP A 143 -18.50 13.89 1.51
N ALA A 144 -19.51 13.51 0.76
CA ALA A 144 -19.58 12.17 0.20
C ALA A 144 -18.29 11.85 -0.55
N THR A 145 -17.77 10.66 -0.32
CA THR A 145 -16.52 10.18 -0.89
C THR A 145 -16.83 8.96 -1.75
N ALA A 146 -16.32 8.94 -2.99
CA ALA A 146 -16.47 7.79 -3.87
C ALA A 146 -15.68 6.59 -3.32
N LYS A 147 -16.27 5.39 -3.41
CA LYS A 147 -15.61 4.15 -3.03
C LYS A 147 -14.68 3.65 -4.14
N ALA A 148 -13.68 2.89 -3.78
CA ALA A 148 -12.81 2.26 -4.78
C ALA A 148 -13.58 1.40 -5.79
N SER A 149 -14.66 0.74 -5.36
CA SER A 149 -15.54 -0.06 -6.21
C SER A 149 -16.34 0.73 -7.24
N ASP A 150 -16.46 2.05 -7.08
CA ASP A 150 -17.21 2.91 -8.01
C ASP A 150 -16.39 3.25 -9.26
N PHE A 151 -15.09 3.04 -9.22
CA PHE A 151 -14.21 3.30 -10.36
C PHE A 151 -14.09 2.09 -11.26
N GLN A 152 -14.24 2.34 -12.56
CA GLN A 152 -14.00 1.36 -13.62
C GLN A 152 -12.99 1.90 -14.62
N PHE A 153 -12.47 1.04 -15.47
CA PHE A 153 -11.46 1.41 -16.46
C PHE A 153 -11.89 0.98 -17.85
N LYS A 154 -11.60 1.84 -18.84
CA LYS A 154 -11.82 1.56 -20.27
C LYS A 154 -10.53 1.81 -21.03
N ASN A 155 -10.40 1.17 -22.19
CA ASN A 155 -9.30 1.39 -23.13
C ASN A 155 -7.90 1.22 -22.49
N VAL A 156 -7.79 0.37 -21.46
CA VAL A 156 -6.50 0.16 -20.79
C VAL A 156 -5.57 -0.60 -21.71
N ALA A 157 -4.42 0.00 -21.99
CA ALA A 157 -3.41 -0.57 -22.86
C ALA A 157 -2.00 -0.27 -22.36
N ARG A 158 -1.09 -1.24 -22.54
CA ARG A 158 0.34 -1.02 -22.45
C ARG A 158 0.79 -0.49 -23.81
N LEU A 159 1.20 0.77 -23.87
CA LEU A 159 1.62 1.42 -25.11
C LEU A 159 3.06 1.07 -25.49
N ASP A 160 3.94 0.95 -24.49
CA ASP A 160 5.32 0.52 -24.62
C ASP A 160 5.79 -0.13 -23.30
N GLU A 161 7.08 -0.41 -23.16
CA GLU A 161 7.65 -1.08 -21.98
C GLU A 161 7.44 -0.28 -20.68
N SER A 162 7.32 1.03 -20.79
CA SER A 162 7.26 1.95 -19.64
C SER A 162 5.93 2.69 -19.50
N LYS A 163 4.98 2.54 -20.44
CA LYS A 163 3.82 3.43 -20.52
C LYS A 163 2.51 2.66 -20.59
N ILE A 164 1.63 2.97 -19.66
CA ILE A 164 0.26 2.44 -19.56
C ILE A 164 -0.71 3.60 -19.68
N SER A 165 -1.77 3.44 -20.47
CA SER A 165 -2.82 4.44 -20.62
C SER A 165 -4.20 3.83 -20.52
N GLY A 166 -5.21 4.66 -20.33
CA GLY A 166 -6.62 4.27 -20.31
C GLY A 166 -7.50 5.44 -19.90
N ASP A 167 -8.75 5.11 -19.64
CA ASP A 167 -9.74 6.03 -19.09
C ASP A 167 -10.24 5.50 -17.76
N VAL A 168 -10.27 6.34 -16.72
CA VAL A 168 -10.96 6.04 -15.47
C VAL A 168 -12.40 6.57 -15.55
N VAL A 169 -13.36 5.76 -15.13
CA VAL A 169 -14.80 6.08 -15.12
C VAL A 169 -15.29 6.09 -13.69
N ASN A 170 -15.93 7.16 -13.27
CA ASN A 170 -16.52 7.31 -11.94
C ASN A 170 -18.03 7.04 -12.00
N ASN A 171 -18.45 5.90 -11.49
CA ASN A 171 -19.86 5.49 -11.44
C ASN A 171 -20.56 5.90 -10.13
N SER A 172 -19.85 6.55 -9.19
CA SER A 172 -20.50 7.13 -8.01
C SER A 172 -21.36 8.33 -8.39
N SER A 173 -22.18 8.82 -7.47
CA SER A 173 -22.89 10.09 -7.62
C SER A 173 -22.06 11.32 -7.29
N VAL A 174 -20.79 11.13 -6.87
CA VAL A 174 -19.89 12.17 -6.36
C VAL A 174 -18.95 12.64 -7.46
N ASP A 175 -18.81 13.95 -7.62
CA ASP A 175 -17.77 14.53 -8.48
C ASP A 175 -16.42 14.47 -7.74
N CYS A 176 -15.42 13.83 -8.32
CA CYS A 176 -14.09 13.71 -7.74
C CYS A 176 -13.15 14.75 -8.35
N THR A 177 -12.59 15.62 -7.52
CA THR A 177 -11.61 16.62 -7.97
C THR A 177 -10.30 15.96 -8.40
N ASN A 178 -9.83 15.01 -7.60
CA ASN A 178 -8.62 14.23 -7.87
C ASN A 178 -8.93 12.75 -7.68
N VAL A 179 -8.68 11.96 -8.70
CA VAL A 179 -8.70 10.50 -8.64
C VAL A 179 -7.27 10.00 -8.83
N ARG A 180 -6.72 9.37 -7.83
CA ARG A 180 -5.44 8.70 -7.95
C ARG A 180 -5.64 7.39 -8.70
N VAL A 181 -5.09 7.30 -9.89
CA VAL A 181 -5.03 6.08 -10.69
C VAL A 181 -3.67 5.46 -10.49
N SER A 182 -3.64 4.24 -10.01
CA SER A 182 -2.41 3.50 -9.70
C SER A 182 -2.30 2.25 -10.57
N VAL A 183 -1.09 1.88 -10.93
CA VAL A 183 -0.79 0.56 -11.47
C VAL A 183 -0.04 -0.25 -10.42
N ILE A 184 -0.55 -1.46 -10.16
CA ILE A 184 0.09 -2.46 -9.30
C ILE A 184 0.83 -3.40 -10.23
N LEU A 185 2.15 -3.37 -10.19
CA LEU A 185 3.02 -4.11 -11.09
C LEU A 185 3.32 -5.48 -10.52
N LYS A 186 3.34 -6.49 -11.39
CA LYS A 186 3.63 -7.88 -11.02
C LYS A 186 4.75 -8.42 -11.89
N LYS A 187 5.63 -9.20 -11.26
CA LYS A 187 6.68 -9.97 -11.93
C LYS A 187 6.70 -11.38 -11.38
N ASN A 188 6.65 -12.38 -12.26
CA ASN A 188 6.50 -13.80 -11.88
C ASN A 188 5.30 -14.02 -10.93
N GLY A 189 4.18 -13.31 -11.16
CA GLY A 189 2.97 -13.39 -10.35
C GLY A 189 3.02 -12.68 -9.00
N GLN A 190 4.16 -12.14 -8.59
CA GLN A 190 4.33 -11.41 -7.32
C GLN A 190 4.21 -9.90 -7.54
N VAL A 191 3.55 -9.21 -6.61
CA VAL A 191 3.52 -7.74 -6.61
C VAL A 191 4.91 -7.21 -6.28
N ILE A 192 5.43 -6.33 -7.15
CA ILE A 192 6.75 -5.71 -7.02
C ILE A 192 6.68 -4.21 -6.77
N GLY A 193 5.51 -3.68 -6.40
CA GLY A 193 5.27 -2.26 -6.26
C GLY A 193 4.47 -1.69 -7.41
N GLY A 194 4.63 -0.41 -7.68
CA GLY A 194 3.91 0.26 -8.76
C GLY A 194 4.11 1.76 -8.74
N THR A 195 3.35 2.44 -9.57
CA THR A 195 3.38 3.89 -9.72
C THR A 195 1.97 4.42 -9.97
N TYR A 196 1.82 5.73 -10.03
CA TYR A 196 0.51 6.36 -10.16
C TYR A 196 0.54 7.66 -10.95
N THR A 197 -0.66 8.12 -11.30
CA THR A 197 -0.96 9.46 -11.80
C THR A 197 -2.26 9.97 -11.19
N TYR A 198 -2.62 11.20 -11.47
CA TYR A 198 -3.92 11.76 -11.12
C TYR A 198 -4.75 12.03 -12.36
N ALA A 199 -6.02 11.61 -12.31
CA ALA A 199 -7.05 12.06 -13.21
C ALA A 199 -7.87 13.14 -12.47
N ASN A 200 -7.99 14.32 -13.08
CA ASN A 200 -8.60 15.47 -12.43
C ASN A 200 -10.04 15.68 -12.90
N ASN A 201 -10.89 16.18 -12.01
CA ASN A 201 -12.29 16.56 -12.30
C ASN A 201 -13.10 15.42 -12.95
N VAL A 202 -13.00 14.21 -12.40
CA VAL A 202 -13.76 13.06 -12.87
C VAL A 202 -15.17 13.14 -12.34
N LYS A 203 -16.11 13.52 -13.21
CA LYS A 203 -17.53 13.69 -12.86
C LYS A 203 -18.15 12.38 -12.43
N GLY A 204 -19.07 12.42 -11.48
CA GLY A 204 -19.90 11.28 -11.10
C GLY A 204 -20.85 10.83 -12.22
N ASN A 205 -21.62 9.79 -11.94
CA ASN A 205 -22.65 9.25 -12.85
C ASN A 205 -22.11 8.82 -14.22
N GLY A 206 -20.95 8.19 -14.25
CA GLY A 206 -20.32 7.66 -15.46
C GLY A 206 -19.40 8.64 -16.19
N GLY A 207 -19.06 9.77 -15.59
CA GLY A 207 -18.05 10.67 -16.12
C GLY A 207 -16.69 9.97 -16.18
N SER A 208 -15.87 10.33 -17.17
CA SER A 208 -14.56 9.70 -17.36
C SER A 208 -13.48 10.72 -17.65
N ALA A 209 -12.22 10.35 -17.33
CA ALA A 209 -11.05 11.11 -17.67
C ALA A 209 -9.91 10.18 -18.11
N PRO A 210 -9.08 10.61 -19.09
CA PRO A 210 -7.94 9.84 -19.52
C PRO A 210 -6.83 9.87 -18.47
N PHE A 211 -6.01 8.81 -18.47
CA PHE A 211 -4.78 8.76 -17.69
C PHE A 211 -3.63 8.18 -18.50
N VAL A 212 -2.43 8.59 -18.14
CA VAL A 212 -1.17 7.99 -18.59
C VAL A 212 -0.27 7.81 -17.37
N ILE A 213 0.25 6.60 -17.20
CA ILE A 213 1.15 6.23 -16.12
C ILE A 213 2.47 5.74 -16.72
N TYR A 214 3.58 6.18 -16.14
CA TYR A 214 4.91 5.71 -16.50
C TYR A 214 5.41 4.73 -15.45
N SER A 215 5.87 3.55 -15.90
CA SER A 215 6.57 2.58 -15.07
C SER A 215 8.07 2.75 -15.23
N PHE A 216 8.78 2.66 -14.11
CA PHE A 216 10.24 2.76 -14.08
C PHE A 216 10.91 1.43 -13.74
N VAL A 217 10.11 0.37 -13.52
CA VAL A 217 10.57 -0.97 -13.21
C VAL A 217 10.04 -1.97 -14.25
N ASP A 218 10.81 -3.02 -14.51
CA ASP A 218 10.42 -4.09 -15.44
C ASP A 218 9.37 -5.00 -14.79
N TYR A 219 8.29 -5.32 -15.54
CA TYR A 219 7.14 -6.09 -15.08
C TYR A 219 6.56 -6.98 -16.18
N ASP A 220 5.90 -8.08 -15.79
CA ASP A 220 5.23 -9.01 -16.70
C ASP A 220 3.76 -8.65 -16.92
N SER A 221 3.10 -8.22 -15.85
CA SER A 221 1.68 -7.85 -15.86
C SER A 221 1.39 -6.72 -14.86
N PHE A 222 0.23 -6.12 -15.02
CA PHE A 222 -0.22 -5.03 -14.16
C PHE A 222 -1.71 -5.11 -13.89
N GLU A 223 -2.13 -4.45 -12.83
CA GLU A 223 -3.52 -4.18 -12.47
C GLU A 223 -3.70 -2.69 -12.29
N VAL A 224 -4.78 -2.13 -12.83
CA VAL A 224 -5.12 -0.72 -12.64
C VAL A 224 -6.15 -0.61 -11.53
N VAL A 225 -5.93 0.30 -10.60
CA VAL A 225 -6.83 0.61 -9.48
C VAL A 225 -6.97 2.11 -9.32
N ALA A 226 -8.07 2.56 -8.74
CA ALA A 226 -8.28 3.98 -8.47
C ALA A 226 -8.93 4.21 -7.11
N ALA A 227 -8.69 5.40 -6.58
CA ALA A 227 -9.36 5.90 -5.39
C ALA A 227 -9.46 7.43 -5.47
N GLU A 228 -10.47 8.01 -4.85
CA GLU A 228 -10.52 9.45 -4.59
C GLU A 228 -9.37 9.83 -3.66
N TRP A 229 -8.67 10.97 -3.97
CA TRP A 229 -7.42 11.28 -3.29
C TRP A 229 -7.26 12.76 -2.92
#